data_b1b8542278bc103e103977ba07c71288
#
_entry.id   b1b8542278bc103e103977ba07c71288
#
_cell.length_a   1.000
_cell.length_b   1.000
_cell.length_c   1.000
_cell.angle_alpha   90.00
_cell.angle_beta   90.00
_cell.angle_gamma   90.00
#
_symmetry.space_group_name_H-M   'P 1'
#
loop_
_entity.id
_entity.type
_entity.pdbx_description
1 polymer ?
#
loop_
_entity_poly.entity_id
_entity_poly.type
_entity_poly.pdbx_seq_one_letter_code
_entity_poly.pdbx_strand_id
1 'polypeptide(L)'
;MRDQNPSKLPTLFGHMRPRALFVSCLALPVLLTGVPGCGSDSDSSKVSNGASGNSTSQAGGPGIIIPGGTAGNSTGGPGTGSGGAGPYMLPADYTKADKGGFKLGPAIDVGAAGAASGTAGGTGTAGAPSAGCGTSILGVVRDFKGANEPGGHPDFETYSGSDASKGIAKATLGDDQKPVYNGTGPIIDANNGKQTTSKMDFDQWYRGTANVNKPFEVYFYFEPNGDVLTFQSKAFFPLDGKGWGNTCTEDGATCKKWDHNFGFTTEIHTQFSYKGGETFSFTGDDDLWVFINKKLAIDLGGLHRETSDTILLDRDAAKLGIKVGNVYDLDLFHAERHTNESNFRVDTNLAFTNCGTIIEEPPVK
;
A
#
# COMPACT_ATOMS: atom_id res chain seq x y z
N MET A 1 -61.79 45.98 -13.62
CA MET A 1 -61.50 47.40 -13.21
C MET A 1 -60.10 47.43 -12.61
N ARG A 2 -59.25 48.28 -13.24
CA ARG A 2 -57.92 48.80 -12.82
C ARG A 2 -56.88 47.68 -12.48
N ASP A 3 -55.98 47.33 -13.33
CA ASP A 3 -54.82 48.05 -13.90
C ASP A 3 -53.99 48.80 -12.85
N GLN A 4 -52.78 48.30 -12.58
CA GLN A 4 -51.62 49.12 -12.36
C GLN A 4 -50.32 48.28 -12.61
N ASN A 5 -49.55 48.77 -13.56
CA ASN A 5 -48.34 48.24 -14.16
C ASN A 5 -47.07 48.83 -13.41
N PRO A 6 -45.89 48.28 -13.64
CA PRO A 6 -44.74 48.33 -12.76
C PRO A 6 -43.76 49.47 -13.01
N SER A 7 -43.01 49.81 -11.99
CA SER A 7 -41.92 50.80 -12.07
C SER A 7 -40.55 50.09 -12.32
N LYS A 8 -39.89 50.59 -13.35
CA LYS A 8 -38.51 50.34 -13.75
C LYS A 8 -37.49 50.73 -12.70
N LEU A 9 -36.47 49.90 -12.49
CA LEU A 9 -35.23 50.26 -11.88
C LEU A 9 -34.11 50.39 -12.93
N PRO A 10 -33.19 51.37 -12.78
CA PRO A 10 -32.15 51.62 -13.78
C PRO A 10 -30.91 50.77 -13.54
N THR A 11 -30.36 50.25 -14.63
CA THR A 11 -29.02 49.64 -14.72
C THR A 11 -27.92 50.68 -14.57
N LEU A 12 -27.05 50.49 -13.58
CA LEU A 12 -25.74 51.18 -13.51
C LEU A 12 -24.62 50.24 -13.93
N PHE A 13 -24.14 50.46 -15.15
CA PHE A 13 -22.88 49.90 -15.62
C PHE A 13 -21.72 50.75 -15.07
N GLY A 14 -20.94 50.17 -14.15
CA GLY A 14 -19.65 50.70 -13.71
C GLY A 14 -18.50 49.91 -14.28
N HIS A 15 -17.84 50.42 -15.33
CA HIS A 15 -16.60 49.89 -15.84
C HIS A 15 -15.45 50.16 -14.85
N MET A 16 -14.91 49.14 -14.24
CA MET A 16 -13.61 49.18 -13.57
C MET A 16 -12.53 48.56 -14.45
N ARG A 17 -11.60 49.38 -14.88
CA ARG A 17 -10.37 48.97 -15.60
C ARG A 17 -9.36 48.42 -14.58
N PRO A 18 -8.60 47.35 -14.91
CA PRO A 18 -7.53 46.88 -14.05
C PRO A 18 -6.30 47.82 -14.14
N ARG A 19 -5.81 48.23 -13.00
CA ARG A 19 -4.52 48.93 -12.88
C ARG A 19 -3.41 47.86 -12.84
N ALA A 20 -2.52 47.91 -13.82
CA ALA A 20 -1.26 47.18 -13.80
C ALA A 20 -0.33 47.79 -12.75
N LEU A 21 0.14 46.97 -11.82
CA LEU A 21 1.25 47.32 -10.94
C LEU A 21 2.53 46.87 -11.61
N PHE A 22 3.36 47.84 -12.01
CA PHE A 22 4.76 47.59 -12.37
C PHE A 22 5.58 47.41 -11.10
N VAL A 23 6.16 46.22 -10.90
CA VAL A 23 7.19 45.97 -9.90
C VAL A 23 8.54 46.11 -10.62
N SER A 24 9.30 47.14 -10.20
CA SER A 24 10.64 47.46 -10.67
C SER A 24 11.64 46.48 -10.05
N CYS A 25 12.32 45.71 -10.86
CA CYS A 25 13.49 44.93 -10.44
C CYS A 25 14.69 45.84 -10.24
N LEU A 26 15.14 46.01 -9.01
CA LEU A 26 16.48 46.54 -8.71
C LEU A 26 17.48 45.38 -8.76
N ALA A 27 18.38 45.45 -9.72
CA ALA A 27 19.56 44.60 -9.81
C ALA A 27 20.67 45.17 -8.91
N LEU A 28 21.12 44.37 -7.93
CA LEU A 28 22.39 44.63 -7.23
C LEU A 28 23.53 43.82 -7.91
N PRO A 29 24.70 44.40 -8.10
CA PRO A 29 25.84 43.65 -8.64
C PRO A 29 26.55 42.88 -7.52
N VAL A 30 26.77 41.58 -7.74
CA VAL A 30 27.64 40.75 -6.90
C VAL A 30 29.08 40.90 -7.38
N LEU A 31 29.95 41.35 -6.48
CA LEU A 31 31.39 41.37 -6.68
C LEU A 31 31.95 39.94 -6.72
N LEU A 32 32.64 39.61 -7.81
CA LEU A 32 33.53 38.45 -7.86
C LEU A 32 34.86 38.84 -7.20
N THR A 33 35.24 38.08 -6.16
CA THR A 33 36.64 37.96 -5.74
C THR A 33 37.12 36.56 -6.06
N GLY A 34 38.03 36.47 -7.01
CA GLY A 34 38.70 35.25 -7.38
C GLY A 34 39.82 34.90 -6.43
N VAL A 35 40.09 33.63 -6.28
CA VAL A 35 41.38 33.09 -5.81
C VAL A 35 41.77 31.95 -6.76
N PRO A 36 43.01 31.88 -7.18
CA PRO A 36 43.47 30.97 -8.22
C PRO A 36 44.18 29.73 -7.65
N GLY A 37 44.21 28.69 -8.44
CA GLY A 37 45.41 27.93 -8.49
C GLY A 37 45.36 26.43 -8.36
N CYS A 38 45.77 25.77 -9.43
CA CYS A 38 46.58 24.56 -9.55
C CYS A 38 45.93 23.23 -9.15
N GLY A 39 46.01 22.20 -9.93
CA GLY A 39 46.76 21.85 -11.11
C GLY A 39 46.33 20.47 -11.59
N SER A 40 46.48 20.29 -12.86
CA SER A 40 46.45 19.07 -13.64
C SER A 40 47.20 17.89 -12.99
N ASP A 41 46.73 16.66 -13.20
CA ASP A 41 47.46 15.75 -14.06
C ASP A 41 46.60 14.52 -14.40
N SER A 42 46.52 14.28 -15.66
CA SER A 42 46.16 13.06 -16.36
C SER A 42 47.21 11.98 -16.14
N ASP A 43 46.84 10.76 -15.93
CA ASP A 43 47.56 9.69 -16.62
C ASP A 43 46.68 8.42 -16.79
N SER A 44 46.65 8.01 -18.01
CA SER A 44 46.15 6.78 -18.53
C SER A 44 47.26 5.72 -18.56
N SER A 45 47.01 4.52 -18.07
CA SER A 45 47.76 3.35 -18.51
C SER A 45 46.94 2.09 -18.53
N LYS A 46 46.76 1.61 -19.74
CA LYS A 46 46.46 0.20 -20.09
C LYS A 46 47.67 -0.67 -19.72
N VAL A 47 47.42 -1.91 -19.32
CA VAL A 47 48.17 -3.16 -19.68
C VAL A 47 47.36 -4.33 -19.11
N SER A 48 46.75 -5.17 -19.89
CA SER A 48 47.07 -6.40 -20.61
C SER A 48 47.38 -7.65 -19.75
N ASN A 49 46.54 -8.64 -20.02
CA ASN A 49 46.76 -10.10 -20.11
C ASN A 49 47.75 -10.81 -19.18
N GLY A 50 47.26 -11.91 -18.62
CA GLY A 50 48.06 -13.01 -18.12
C GLY A 50 47.19 -14.24 -17.79
N ALA A 51 47.39 -15.25 -18.59
CA ALA A 51 46.67 -16.51 -18.56
C ALA A 51 47.31 -17.54 -17.60
N SER A 52 46.53 -18.56 -17.31
CA SER A 52 46.94 -19.94 -17.05
C SER A 52 47.39 -20.35 -15.65
N GLY A 53 46.76 -21.40 -15.14
CA GLY A 53 47.21 -22.15 -13.97
C GLY A 53 46.21 -23.24 -13.59
N ASN A 54 46.29 -24.35 -14.28
CA ASN A 54 45.59 -25.62 -14.05
C ASN A 54 46.26 -26.36 -12.86
N SER A 55 45.49 -26.85 -11.90
CA SER A 55 45.94 -27.99 -11.10
C SER A 55 44.77 -28.79 -10.53
N THR A 56 44.67 -29.98 -11.00
CA THR A 56 43.87 -31.13 -10.58
C THR A 56 44.34 -31.65 -9.20
N SER A 57 43.40 -32.04 -8.35
CA SER A 57 43.60 -33.19 -7.48
C SER A 57 42.27 -33.86 -7.13
N GLN A 58 42.21 -35.14 -7.51
CA GLN A 58 41.20 -36.13 -7.15
C GLN A 58 41.38 -36.58 -5.71
N ALA A 59 40.27 -36.85 -5.02
CA ALA A 59 40.16 -37.94 -4.06
C ALA A 59 38.70 -38.37 -3.95
N GLY A 60 38.49 -39.61 -4.19
CA GLY A 60 37.27 -40.37 -4.23
C GLY A 60 36.90 -40.98 -2.89
N GLY A 61 35.67 -41.48 -2.86
CA GLY A 61 35.13 -42.36 -1.84
C GLY A 61 33.60 -42.38 -1.88
N PRO A 62 32.92 -43.39 -1.38
CA PRO A 62 32.26 -44.34 -2.26
C PRO A 62 30.74 -44.19 -2.32
N GLY A 63 30.16 -44.65 -3.41
CA GLY A 63 28.73 -44.65 -3.66
C GLY A 63 27.94 -45.59 -2.75
N ILE A 64 26.74 -45.12 -2.41
CA ILE A 64 25.69 -45.96 -1.81
C ILE A 64 24.61 -46.15 -2.86
N ILE A 65 24.40 -47.40 -3.24
CA ILE A 65 23.32 -47.87 -4.10
C ILE A 65 22.06 -47.99 -3.24
N ILE A 66 20.96 -47.38 -3.67
CA ILE A 66 19.63 -47.59 -3.06
C ILE A 66 18.80 -48.44 -4.03
N PRO A 67 18.27 -49.59 -3.59
CA PRO A 67 17.39 -50.43 -4.44
C PRO A 67 15.96 -49.83 -4.47
N GLY A 68 15.33 -49.99 -5.62
CA GLY A 68 13.92 -49.61 -5.80
C GLY A 68 12.95 -50.39 -4.91
N GLY A 69 11.94 -49.68 -4.43
CA GLY A 69 10.82 -50.23 -3.67
C GLY A 69 9.50 -49.86 -4.33
N THR A 70 8.75 -50.86 -4.66
CA THR A 70 7.45 -50.92 -5.30
C THR A 70 6.35 -50.25 -4.50
N ALA A 71 5.34 -49.75 -5.21
CA ALA A 71 4.07 -49.22 -4.70
C ALA A 71 3.38 -50.17 -3.71
N GLY A 72 3.05 -49.67 -2.56
CA GLY A 72 2.19 -50.33 -1.57
C GLY A 72 1.07 -49.39 -1.14
N ASN A 73 -0.16 -49.77 -1.47
CA ASN A 73 -1.39 -49.18 -0.99
C ASN A 73 -1.55 -49.50 0.50
N SER A 74 -1.69 -48.53 1.37
CA SER A 74 -2.11 -48.75 2.76
C SER A 74 -3.04 -47.69 3.25
N THR A 75 -4.25 -48.08 3.49
CA THR A 75 -5.27 -47.46 4.33
C THR A 75 -4.79 -47.47 5.79
N GLY A 76 -4.92 -46.33 6.54
CA GLY A 76 -4.73 -46.43 7.97
C GLY A 76 -4.55 -45.11 8.68
N GLY A 77 -5.46 -44.73 9.52
CA GLY A 77 -5.42 -44.20 10.86
C GLY A 77 -4.79 -42.80 11.12
N PRO A 78 -5.31 -42.03 12.08
CA PRO A 78 -4.88 -40.67 12.35
C PRO A 78 -3.51 -40.65 13.04
N GLY A 79 -2.49 -40.21 12.26
CA GLY A 79 -1.16 -39.95 12.79
C GLY A 79 -1.05 -38.47 13.21
N THR A 80 -0.76 -38.24 14.48
CA THR A 80 -0.32 -36.94 15.00
C THR A 80 1.05 -36.62 14.41
N GLY A 81 1.06 -35.95 13.27
CA GLY A 81 2.29 -35.44 12.64
C GLY A 81 2.42 -33.96 12.94
N SER A 82 3.52 -33.54 13.57
CA SER A 82 3.96 -32.15 13.59
C SER A 82 4.25 -31.75 12.13
N GLY A 83 3.27 -31.12 11.49
CA GLY A 83 3.40 -30.67 10.11
C GLY A 83 4.36 -29.50 10.05
N GLY A 84 5.60 -29.74 9.65
CA GLY A 84 6.43 -28.71 9.03
C GLY A 84 5.65 -28.17 7.84
N ALA A 85 5.55 -26.85 7.70
CA ALA A 85 4.93 -26.23 6.55
C ALA A 85 5.58 -26.80 5.27
N GLY A 86 4.76 -27.43 4.43
CA GLY A 86 5.22 -27.89 3.11
C GLY A 86 5.73 -26.71 2.28
N PRO A 87 6.42 -26.98 1.18
CA PRO A 87 6.93 -25.89 0.34
C PRO A 87 5.78 -24.99 -0.08
N TYR A 88 6.02 -23.67 0.10
CA TYR A 88 5.09 -22.63 -0.31
C TYR A 88 4.75 -22.81 -1.80
N MET A 89 3.48 -22.93 -2.11
CA MET A 89 3.00 -23.03 -3.48
C MET A 89 1.92 -21.97 -3.72
N LEU A 90 2.17 -21.13 -4.72
CA LEU A 90 1.16 -20.17 -5.19
C LEU A 90 -0.03 -20.93 -5.80
N PRO A 91 -1.27 -20.48 -5.61
CA PRO A 91 -2.44 -21.00 -6.33
C PRO A 91 -2.22 -20.91 -7.84
N ALA A 92 -2.82 -21.84 -8.61
CA ALA A 92 -2.66 -21.89 -10.06
C ALA A 92 -3.23 -20.64 -10.78
N ASP A 93 -4.14 -19.92 -10.13
CA ASP A 93 -4.86 -18.76 -10.65
C ASP A 93 -4.43 -17.42 -9.98
N TYR A 94 -3.23 -17.39 -9.39
CA TYR A 94 -2.69 -16.15 -8.82
C TYR A 94 -2.19 -15.20 -9.91
N THR A 95 -2.26 -13.90 -9.62
CA THR A 95 -1.56 -12.88 -10.40
C THR A 95 -0.13 -12.77 -9.90
N LYS A 96 0.86 -12.92 -10.80
CA LYS A 96 2.26 -12.97 -10.43
C LYS A 96 2.75 -11.57 -10.02
N ALA A 97 3.36 -11.47 -8.84
CA ALA A 97 4.23 -10.37 -8.45
C ALA A 97 5.69 -10.68 -8.81
N ASP A 98 6.60 -9.74 -8.64
CA ASP A 98 8.05 -9.97 -8.82
C ASP A 98 8.56 -11.04 -7.85
N LYS A 99 8.06 -10.98 -6.61
CA LYS A 99 8.22 -12.02 -5.59
C LYS A 99 6.90 -12.28 -4.90
N GLY A 100 6.55 -13.54 -4.72
CA GLY A 100 5.24 -13.92 -4.21
C GLY A 100 4.15 -13.77 -5.28
N GLY A 101 2.95 -13.46 -4.86
CA GLY A 101 1.80 -13.26 -5.72
C GLY A 101 0.57 -12.83 -4.95
N PHE A 102 -0.50 -12.50 -5.68
CA PHE A 102 -1.78 -12.20 -5.07
C PHE A 102 -2.92 -12.84 -5.87
N LYS A 103 -4.07 -12.98 -5.22
CA LYS A 103 -5.30 -13.47 -5.83
C LYS A 103 -6.46 -12.62 -5.37
N LEU A 104 -7.23 -12.09 -6.31
CA LEU A 104 -8.48 -11.41 -6.00
C LEU A 104 -9.54 -12.46 -5.61
N GLY A 105 -10.18 -12.24 -4.48
CA GLY A 105 -11.31 -13.02 -3.98
C GLY A 105 -12.66 -12.47 -4.44
N PRO A 106 -13.75 -12.89 -3.81
CA PRO A 106 -15.08 -12.41 -4.12
C PRO A 106 -15.25 -10.92 -3.77
N ALA A 107 -16.25 -10.29 -4.41
CA ALA A 107 -16.73 -8.98 -3.98
C ALA A 107 -17.40 -9.09 -2.60
N ILE A 108 -17.19 -8.07 -1.77
CA ILE A 108 -17.81 -7.96 -0.45
C ILE A 108 -19.10 -7.14 -0.61
N ASP A 109 -20.22 -7.66 -0.14
CA ASP A 109 -21.49 -6.96 -0.20
C ASP A 109 -21.60 -5.90 0.91
N VAL A 110 -21.54 -4.65 0.53
CA VAL A 110 -21.70 -3.49 1.45
C VAL A 110 -23.17 -3.12 1.71
N GLY A 111 -24.12 -3.79 1.04
CA GLY A 111 -25.56 -3.52 1.15
C GLY A 111 -26.29 -4.42 2.14
N ALA A 112 -25.74 -5.56 2.53
CA ALA A 112 -26.36 -6.50 3.45
C ALA A 112 -25.99 -6.16 4.90
N ALA A 113 -26.86 -5.40 5.58
CA ALA A 113 -26.73 -5.21 7.02
C ALA A 113 -26.72 -6.59 7.72
N GLY A 114 -25.55 -7.02 8.20
CA GLY A 114 -25.42 -8.19 9.07
C GLY A 114 -24.79 -9.44 8.52
N ALA A 115 -24.15 -9.41 7.35
CA ALA A 115 -23.33 -10.53 6.89
C ALA A 115 -21.85 -10.24 7.17
N ALA A 116 -21.39 -10.47 8.38
CA ALA A 116 -20.00 -10.80 8.63
C ALA A 116 -19.78 -12.19 8.01
N SER A 117 -19.49 -12.22 6.71
CA SER A 117 -19.25 -13.46 5.97
C SER A 117 -17.85 -13.39 5.38
N GLY A 118 -16.95 -13.89 6.11
CA GLY A 118 -15.58 -14.09 5.69
C GLY A 118 -14.81 -14.78 6.79
N THR A 119 -15.37 -15.90 7.30
CA THR A 119 -14.60 -16.81 8.12
C THR A 119 -13.70 -17.62 7.19
N ALA A 120 -12.63 -17.01 6.75
CA ALA A 120 -11.48 -17.79 6.32
C ALA A 120 -10.88 -18.40 7.60
N GLY A 121 -11.39 -19.55 7.98
CA GLY A 121 -10.78 -20.43 8.96
C GLY A 121 -10.70 -19.90 10.40
N GLY A 122 -11.72 -20.21 11.22
CA GLY A 122 -11.58 -20.31 12.66
C GLY A 122 -12.02 -19.07 13.44
N THR A 123 -13.23 -19.16 14.00
CA THR A 123 -13.60 -18.44 15.22
C THR A 123 -12.65 -18.89 16.33
N GLY A 124 -11.49 -18.27 16.42
CA GLY A 124 -10.55 -18.46 17.51
C GLY A 124 -11.04 -17.68 18.72
N THR A 125 -11.72 -18.35 19.64
CA THR A 125 -11.75 -17.95 21.05
C THR A 125 -10.30 -17.68 21.47
N ALA A 126 -10.02 -16.55 22.10
CA ALA A 126 -8.70 -16.26 22.67
C ALA A 126 -8.21 -17.46 23.50
N GLY A 127 -7.19 -18.18 23.01
CA GLY A 127 -6.65 -19.28 23.78
C GLY A 127 -6.07 -20.48 23.06
N ALA A 128 -5.57 -20.38 21.85
CA ALA A 128 -4.57 -21.33 21.35
C ALA A 128 -3.72 -20.66 20.26
N PRO A 129 -2.39 -20.83 20.21
CA PRO A 129 -1.62 -20.44 19.03
C PRO A 129 -2.11 -21.29 17.87
N SER A 130 -2.85 -20.68 16.95
CA SER A 130 -3.15 -21.29 15.66
C SER A 130 -1.81 -21.63 14.99
N ALA A 131 -1.72 -22.78 14.36
CA ALA A 131 -0.62 -23.09 13.46
C ALA A 131 -0.48 -21.89 12.51
N GLY A 132 0.68 -21.22 12.53
CA GLY A 132 0.88 -19.89 11.94
C GLY A 132 0.36 -19.80 10.50
N CYS A 133 0.01 -18.63 10.08
CA CYS A 133 -0.60 -18.33 8.77
C CYS A 133 0.24 -18.76 7.56
N GLY A 134 1.40 -19.35 7.81
CA GLY A 134 2.34 -19.63 6.75
C GLY A 134 2.78 -18.34 6.08
N THR A 135 2.58 -18.26 4.78
CA THR A 135 2.99 -17.12 3.95
C THR A 135 1.81 -16.42 3.27
N SER A 136 0.58 -16.65 3.74
CA SER A 136 -0.62 -16.08 3.14
C SER A 136 -1.35 -15.15 4.10
N ILE A 137 -1.72 -13.95 3.62
CA ILE A 137 -2.50 -12.96 4.37
C ILE A 137 -3.69 -12.50 3.54
N LEU A 138 -4.87 -12.47 4.16
CA LEU A 138 -6.09 -11.91 3.61
C LEU A 138 -6.16 -10.41 3.89
N GLY A 139 -6.59 -9.64 2.89
CA GLY A 139 -6.90 -8.22 2.99
C GLY A 139 -8.15 -7.85 2.20
N VAL A 140 -8.43 -6.57 2.14
CA VAL A 140 -9.50 -5.97 1.34
C VAL A 140 -8.91 -4.95 0.39
N VAL A 141 -9.33 -4.98 -0.88
CA VAL A 141 -9.08 -3.90 -1.84
C VAL A 141 -10.40 -3.27 -2.24
N ARG A 142 -10.44 -1.93 -2.30
CA ARG A 142 -11.64 -1.18 -2.69
C ARG A 142 -11.38 -0.39 -3.95
N ASP A 143 -12.21 -0.61 -4.96
CA ASP A 143 -12.17 0.07 -6.24
C ASP A 143 -12.88 1.42 -6.16
N PHE A 144 -12.26 2.46 -6.68
CA PHE A 144 -12.80 3.82 -6.78
C PHE A 144 -12.78 4.30 -8.23
N LYS A 145 -13.69 5.20 -8.55
CA LYS A 145 -13.60 6.01 -9.75
C LYS A 145 -12.78 7.25 -9.47
N GLY A 146 -11.96 7.67 -10.43
CA GLY A 146 -11.27 8.95 -10.37
C GLY A 146 -12.23 10.15 -10.41
N ALA A 147 -11.82 11.28 -9.88
CA ALA A 147 -12.61 12.51 -9.88
C ALA A 147 -12.99 12.99 -11.29
N ASN A 148 -12.21 12.57 -12.28
CA ASN A 148 -12.46 12.82 -13.69
C ASN A 148 -13.58 11.94 -14.30
N GLU A 149 -14.17 11.03 -13.52
CA GLU A 149 -15.28 10.17 -13.95
C GLU A 149 -16.62 10.63 -13.35
N PRO A 150 -17.76 10.41 -14.04
CA PRO A 150 -19.07 10.70 -13.46
C PRO A 150 -19.32 9.94 -12.15
N GLY A 151 -19.52 10.68 -11.04
CA GLY A 151 -19.67 10.15 -9.70
C GLY A 151 -18.34 9.63 -9.10
N GLY A 152 -17.22 10.14 -9.60
CA GLY A 152 -15.90 9.82 -9.09
C GLY A 152 -15.58 10.42 -7.72
N HIS A 153 -14.64 9.80 -7.03
CA HIS A 153 -14.21 10.23 -5.70
C HIS A 153 -13.20 11.38 -5.81
N PRO A 154 -13.38 12.49 -5.06
CA PRO A 154 -12.60 13.71 -5.25
C PRO A 154 -11.12 13.60 -4.88
N ASP A 155 -10.69 12.55 -4.19
CA ASP A 155 -9.30 12.34 -3.78
C ASP A 155 -8.51 11.42 -4.74
N PHE A 156 -9.16 10.84 -5.76
CA PHE A 156 -8.53 9.95 -6.75
C PHE A 156 -8.40 10.66 -8.08
N GLU A 157 -7.25 10.56 -8.76
CA GLU A 157 -6.90 11.26 -10.02
C GLU A 157 -7.05 12.79 -9.95
N THR A 158 -6.80 13.39 -8.79
CA THR A 158 -7.00 14.84 -8.58
C THR A 158 -5.73 15.57 -8.21
N TYR A 159 -4.93 14.97 -7.33
CA TYR A 159 -3.75 15.64 -6.76
C TYR A 159 -2.48 15.05 -7.35
N SER A 160 -1.37 15.69 -7.05
CA SER A 160 -0.03 15.21 -7.41
C SER A 160 0.94 15.48 -6.26
N GLY A 161 2.04 14.76 -6.24
CA GLY A 161 3.09 14.92 -5.25
C GLY A 161 4.39 14.30 -5.71
N SER A 162 5.44 14.45 -4.92
CA SER A 162 6.75 13.85 -5.19
C SER A 162 7.36 13.19 -3.95
N ASP A 163 6.98 13.68 -2.78
CA ASP A 163 7.51 13.24 -1.49
C ASP A 163 6.35 12.94 -0.53
N ALA A 164 6.54 12.06 0.45
CA ALA A 164 5.51 11.72 1.41
C ALA A 164 5.03 12.93 2.21
N SER A 165 3.71 13.09 2.31
CA SER A 165 3.02 14.14 3.05
C SER A 165 2.53 13.58 4.37
N LYS A 166 3.35 13.69 5.42
CA LYS A 166 3.05 13.12 6.74
C LYS A 166 1.91 13.85 7.45
N GLY A 167 1.17 13.12 8.27
CA GLY A 167 0.15 13.68 9.14
C GLY A 167 -1.24 13.79 8.52
N ILE A 168 -1.53 13.09 7.44
CA ILE A 168 -2.90 12.93 6.89
C ILE A 168 -3.74 12.10 7.87
N ALA A 169 -3.20 11.00 8.35
CA ALA A 169 -3.82 10.18 9.39
C ALA A 169 -3.30 10.55 10.79
N LYS A 170 -4.16 10.39 11.81
CA LYS A 170 -3.77 10.56 13.21
C LYS A 170 -2.81 9.46 13.67
N ALA A 171 -2.11 9.73 14.77
CA ALA A 171 -1.15 8.80 15.38
C ALA A 171 -1.77 7.54 16.00
N THR A 172 -3.09 7.43 16.03
CA THR A 172 -3.82 6.27 16.57
C THR A 172 -5.01 5.93 15.69
N LEU A 173 -5.28 4.63 15.54
CA LEU A 173 -6.50 4.15 14.88
C LEU A 173 -7.76 4.56 15.64
N GLY A 174 -8.87 4.64 14.91
CA GLY A 174 -10.21 4.75 15.47
C GLY A 174 -10.66 3.48 16.21
N ASP A 175 -11.80 3.58 16.88
CA ASP A 175 -12.41 2.43 17.57
C ASP A 175 -12.84 1.34 16.56
N ASP A 176 -13.14 1.74 15.34
CA ASP A 176 -13.46 0.88 14.19
C ASP A 176 -12.20 0.25 13.53
N GLN A 177 -11.04 0.45 14.10
CA GLN A 177 -9.74 0.00 13.59
C GLN A 177 -9.41 0.58 12.20
N LYS A 178 -9.94 1.74 11.85
CA LYS A 178 -9.61 2.47 10.61
C LYS A 178 -8.77 3.71 10.89
N PRO A 179 -8.01 4.22 9.91
CA PRO A 179 -7.30 5.49 10.04
C PRO A 179 -8.27 6.63 10.32
N VAL A 180 -7.88 7.51 11.23
CA VAL A 180 -8.64 8.72 11.58
C VAL A 180 -8.01 9.92 10.90
N TYR A 181 -8.79 10.66 10.14
CA TYR A 181 -8.34 11.88 9.47
C TYR A 181 -7.83 12.93 10.46
N ASN A 182 -6.68 13.51 10.18
CA ASN A 182 -6.02 14.46 11.07
C ASN A 182 -6.36 15.92 10.72
N GLY A 183 -7.58 16.19 10.30
CA GLY A 183 -8.04 17.52 9.93
C GLY A 183 -9.56 17.65 9.95
N THR A 184 -10.05 18.84 9.62
CA THR A 184 -11.49 19.11 9.38
C THR A 184 -11.77 19.50 7.93
N GLY A 185 -10.80 20.11 7.27
CA GLY A 185 -10.81 20.50 5.87
C GLY A 185 -9.70 19.78 5.09
N PRO A 186 -9.35 20.25 3.89
CA PRO A 186 -8.29 19.65 3.08
C PRO A 186 -6.95 19.68 3.79
N ILE A 187 -6.17 18.60 3.67
CA ILE A 187 -4.76 18.59 4.07
C ILE A 187 -3.95 19.22 2.93
N ILE A 188 -3.13 20.18 3.29
CA ILE A 188 -2.24 20.88 2.36
C ILE A 188 -0.81 20.71 2.86
N ASP A 189 -0.03 20.00 2.09
CA ASP A 189 1.40 19.84 2.33
C ASP A 189 2.16 21.06 1.78
N ALA A 190 3.22 21.47 2.47
CA ALA A 190 3.99 22.66 2.09
C ALA A 190 4.72 22.52 0.74
N ASN A 191 5.09 21.30 0.37
CA ASN A 191 5.84 21.02 -0.85
C ASN A 191 4.94 20.46 -1.97
N ASN A 192 4.00 19.57 -1.61
CA ASN A 192 3.16 18.86 -2.57
C ASN A 192 1.77 19.53 -2.78
N GLY A 193 1.44 20.57 -2.01
CA GLY A 193 0.15 21.22 -2.11
C GLY A 193 -0.99 20.39 -1.49
N LYS A 194 -2.18 20.50 -2.06
CA LYS A 194 -3.36 19.81 -1.53
C LYS A 194 -3.27 18.29 -1.78
N GLN A 195 -3.49 17.50 -0.72
CA GLN A 195 -3.38 16.04 -0.76
C GLN A 195 -4.71 15.31 -0.52
N THR A 196 -5.68 15.98 0.10
CA THR A 196 -7.01 15.42 0.37
C THR A 196 -8.07 16.50 0.28
N THR A 197 -9.34 16.12 0.08
CA THR A 197 -10.46 17.05 -0.03
C THR A 197 -11.08 17.37 1.33
N SER A 198 -11.49 16.35 2.07
CA SER A 198 -12.13 16.52 3.38
C SER A 198 -12.03 15.27 4.25
N LYS A 199 -12.41 15.42 5.52
CA LYS A 199 -12.57 14.28 6.42
C LYS A 199 -13.62 13.27 5.88
N MET A 200 -14.73 13.76 5.36
CA MET A 200 -15.82 12.90 4.87
C MET A 200 -15.37 12.05 3.69
N ASP A 201 -14.56 12.60 2.79
CA ASP A 201 -14.02 11.87 1.65
C ASP A 201 -12.99 10.85 2.12
N PHE A 202 -12.04 11.23 2.99
CA PHE A 202 -11.05 10.31 3.54
C PHE A 202 -11.68 9.14 4.33
N ASP A 203 -12.75 9.39 5.08
CA ASP A 203 -13.44 8.34 5.84
C ASP A 203 -13.99 7.23 4.92
N GLN A 204 -14.19 7.48 3.62
CA GLN A 204 -14.67 6.50 2.65
C GLN A 204 -13.54 5.60 2.10
N TRP A 205 -12.29 5.95 2.29
CA TRP A 205 -11.16 5.21 1.69
C TRP A 205 -11.09 3.75 2.16
N TYR A 206 -11.39 3.51 3.44
CA TYR A 206 -11.29 2.19 4.06
C TYR A 206 -12.61 1.68 4.64
N ARG A 207 -13.73 2.27 4.22
CA ARG A 207 -15.07 1.82 4.62
C ARG A 207 -15.92 1.56 3.39
N GLY A 208 -16.59 0.40 3.39
CA GLY A 208 -17.52 0.05 2.31
C GLY A 208 -18.63 1.09 2.20
N THR A 209 -18.65 1.88 1.12
CA THR A 209 -19.61 2.96 0.90
C THR A 209 -20.33 2.77 -0.43
N ALA A 210 -21.64 2.50 -0.35
CA ALA A 210 -22.47 2.25 -1.51
C ALA A 210 -22.34 3.38 -2.54
N ASN A 211 -22.19 3.03 -3.82
CA ASN A 211 -21.99 3.93 -4.97
C ASN A 211 -20.69 4.75 -4.98
N VAL A 212 -19.85 4.62 -3.95
CA VAL A 212 -18.53 5.30 -3.84
C VAL A 212 -17.40 4.33 -4.11
N ASN A 213 -17.44 3.16 -3.48
CA ASN A 213 -16.42 2.15 -3.70
C ASN A 213 -17.02 0.74 -3.81
N LYS A 214 -16.20 -0.20 -4.31
CA LYS A 214 -16.54 -1.62 -4.41
C LYS A 214 -15.44 -2.45 -3.76
N PRO A 215 -15.67 -3.01 -2.56
CA PRO A 215 -14.70 -3.83 -1.89
C PRO A 215 -14.67 -5.27 -2.42
N PHE A 216 -13.47 -5.84 -2.43
CA PHE A 216 -13.17 -7.23 -2.77
C PHE A 216 -12.18 -7.79 -1.77
N GLU A 217 -12.26 -9.09 -1.51
CA GLU A 217 -11.18 -9.81 -0.83
C GLU A 217 -9.92 -9.83 -1.70
N VAL A 218 -8.76 -9.83 -1.07
CA VAL A 218 -7.48 -10.07 -1.73
C VAL A 218 -6.59 -10.93 -0.84
N TYR A 219 -5.95 -11.93 -1.44
CA TYR A 219 -5.01 -12.81 -0.76
C TYR A 219 -3.59 -12.47 -1.23
N PHE A 220 -2.72 -12.15 -0.29
CA PHE A 220 -1.30 -11.91 -0.51
C PHE A 220 -0.52 -13.17 -0.17
N TYR A 221 0.35 -13.61 -1.06
CA TYR A 221 1.22 -14.76 -0.87
C TYR A 221 2.66 -14.28 -0.80
N PHE A 222 3.25 -14.36 0.37
CA PHE A 222 4.63 -13.95 0.61
C PHE A 222 5.59 -15.07 0.25
N GLU A 223 6.68 -14.72 -0.41
CA GLU A 223 7.76 -15.65 -0.73
C GLU A 223 8.84 -15.63 0.36
N PRO A 224 9.21 -16.79 0.93
CA PRO A 224 10.31 -16.87 1.88
C PRO A 224 11.66 -16.53 1.21
N ASN A 225 12.43 -15.66 1.85
CA ASN A 225 13.78 -15.27 1.46
C ASN A 225 14.70 -15.34 2.69
N GLY A 226 15.20 -16.53 3.03
CA GLY A 226 15.83 -16.81 4.32
C GLY A 226 14.81 -16.66 5.45
N ASP A 227 15.14 -15.85 6.45
CA ASP A 227 14.24 -15.57 7.59
C ASP A 227 13.24 -14.45 7.31
N VAL A 228 13.26 -13.86 6.11
CA VAL A 228 12.40 -12.76 5.69
C VAL A 228 11.31 -13.28 4.76
N LEU A 229 10.09 -12.85 4.98
CA LEU A 229 8.97 -12.99 4.05
C LEU A 229 8.91 -11.75 3.17
N THR A 230 8.88 -11.94 1.86
CA THR A 230 8.81 -10.84 0.88
C THR A 230 7.57 -10.99 0.02
N PHE A 231 6.80 -9.91 -0.08
CA PHE A 231 5.87 -9.67 -1.19
C PHE A 231 6.37 -8.47 -1.96
N GLN A 232 6.48 -8.56 -3.28
CA GLN A 232 6.95 -7.45 -4.13
C GLN A 232 6.24 -7.47 -5.46
N SER A 233 5.61 -6.36 -5.82
CA SER A 233 5.10 -6.10 -7.16
C SER A 233 5.48 -4.69 -7.60
N LYS A 234 5.96 -4.57 -8.85
CA LYS A 234 6.15 -3.28 -9.55
C LYS A 234 5.00 -2.97 -10.49
N ALA A 235 3.95 -3.76 -10.43
CA ALA A 235 2.71 -3.61 -11.17
C ALA A 235 1.58 -4.19 -10.32
N PHE A 236 1.32 -3.57 -9.17
CA PHE A 236 0.29 -4.01 -8.23
C PHE A 236 -1.07 -3.45 -8.64
N PHE A 237 -1.74 -4.15 -9.54
CA PHE A 237 -3.05 -3.78 -10.07
C PHE A 237 -4.09 -4.88 -9.81
N PRO A 238 -4.49 -5.11 -8.55
CA PRO A 238 -5.38 -6.22 -8.19
C PRO A 238 -6.78 -6.10 -8.77
N LEU A 239 -7.18 -4.90 -9.20
CA LEU A 239 -8.54 -4.60 -9.68
C LEU A 239 -8.62 -4.34 -11.19
N ASP A 240 -7.61 -4.70 -11.98
CA ASP A 240 -7.65 -4.56 -13.43
C ASP A 240 -8.90 -5.24 -14.04
N GLY A 241 -9.70 -4.46 -14.75
CA GLY A 241 -10.94 -4.90 -15.37
C GLY A 241 -12.05 -5.33 -14.39
N LYS A 242 -11.91 -5.00 -13.10
CA LYS A 242 -12.90 -5.30 -12.06
C LYS A 242 -13.64 -4.03 -11.61
N GLY A 243 -14.63 -4.21 -10.76
CA GLY A 243 -15.34 -3.12 -10.12
C GLY A 243 -15.97 -2.13 -11.10
N TRP A 244 -15.40 -0.91 -11.15
CA TRP A 244 -15.76 0.13 -12.12
C TRP A 244 -14.94 0.04 -13.43
N GLY A 245 -13.97 -0.86 -13.48
CA GLY A 245 -13.00 -1.01 -14.56
C GLY A 245 -11.76 -0.17 -14.36
N ASN A 246 -10.91 -0.11 -15.38
CA ASN A 246 -9.65 0.62 -15.31
C ASN A 246 -9.87 2.14 -15.23
N THR A 247 -8.86 2.86 -14.76
CA THR A 247 -8.92 4.33 -14.57
C THR A 247 -9.07 5.07 -15.90
N CYS A 248 -9.80 6.17 -15.91
CA CYS A 248 -9.97 7.04 -17.07
C CYS A 248 -8.74 7.93 -17.28
N THR A 249 -8.35 8.13 -18.56
CA THR A 249 -7.22 8.97 -18.93
C THR A 249 -7.53 10.46 -18.99
N GLU A 250 -8.81 10.81 -19.16
CA GLU A 250 -9.27 12.18 -19.43
C GLU A 250 -10.67 12.41 -18.86
N ASP A 251 -11.01 13.67 -18.61
CA ASP A 251 -12.34 14.08 -18.20
C ASP A 251 -13.36 13.89 -19.32
N GLY A 252 -14.56 13.45 -18.98
CA GLY A 252 -15.71 13.52 -19.89
C GLY A 252 -16.55 12.28 -20.03
N ALA A 253 -17.58 12.40 -20.87
CA ALA A 253 -18.60 11.37 -21.09
C ALA A 253 -18.08 10.14 -21.87
N THR A 254 -16.97 10.27 -22.57
CA THR A 254 -16.28 9.19 -23.30
C THR A 254 -14.90 8.99 -22.72
N CYS A 255 -14.88 8.33 -21.58
CA CYS A 255 -13.65 8.00 -20.92
C CYS A 255 -12.85 6.96 -21.73
N LYS A 256 -11.65 7.34 -22.20
CA LYS A 256 -10.64 6.39 -22.61
C LYS A 256 -10.02 5.80 -21.35
N LYS A 257 -9.91 4.49 -21.26
CA LYS A 257 -9.33 3.81 -20.10
C LYS A 257 -7.82 3.65 -20.26
N TRP A 258 -7.09 3.75 -19.12
CA TRP A 258 -5.74 3.23 -19.00
C TRP A 258 -5.73 1.69 -19.11
N ASP A 259 -4.56 1.11 -19.30
CA ASP A 259 -4.39 -0.34 -19.29
C ASP A 259 -4.57 -0.95 -17.89
N HIS A 260 -4.52 -0.11 -16.85
CA HIS A 260 -4.60 -0.50 -15.44
C HIS A 260 -5.61 0.33 -14.65
N ASN A 261 -6.00 -0.21 -13.50
CA ASN A 261 -6.76 0.49 -12.47
C ASN A 261 -5.79 1.13 -11.46
N PHE A 262 -5.77 2.47 -11.40
CA PHE A 262 -4.95 3.29 -10.48
C PHE A 262 -5.80 3.92 -9.37
N GLY A 263 -7.06 3.53 -9.21
CA GLY A 263 -7.97 4.08 -8.22
C GLY A 263 -8.40 3.02 -7.21
N PHE A 264 -7.56 2.68 -6.23
CA PHE A 264 -7.95 1.69 -5.22
C PHE A 264 -7.25 1.89 -3.88
N THR A 265 -7.86 1.32 -2.83
CA THR A 265 -7.24 1.21 -1.52
C THR A 265 -7.02 -0.24 -1.15
N THR A 266 -6.01 -0.49 -0.32
CA THR A 266 -5.70 -1.81 0.23
C THR A 266 -5.68 -1.73 1.74
N GLU A 267 -6.31 -2.71 2.39
CA GLU A 267 -6.42 -2.79 3.84
C GLU A 267 -6.10 -4.21 4.31
N ILE A 268 -5.21 -4.33 5.32
CA ILE A 268 -4.83 -5.60 5.94
C ILE A 268 -4.88 -5.44 7.45
N HIS A 269 -5.57 -6.36 8.13
CA HIS A 269 -5.56 -6.51 9.58
C HIS A 269 -5.03 -7.89 9.93
N THR A 270 -3.93 -7.95 10.66
CA THR A 270 -3.31 -9.22 11.07
C THR A 270 -2.73 -9.09 12.47
N GLN A 271 -2.22 -10.18 13.01
CA GLN A 271 -1.53 -10.22 14.30
C GLN A 271 -0.20 -10.94 14.16
N PHE A 272 0.74 -10.55 14.99
CA PHE A 272 2.05 -11.19 15.05
C PHE A 272 2.55 -11.38 16.48
N SER A 273 3.41 -12.37 16.66
CA SER A 273 4.10 -12.61 17.94
C SER A 273 5.40 -11.82 17.96
N TYR A 274 5.55 -10.91 18.93
CA TYR A 274 6.79 -10.13 19.12
C TYR A 274 7.77 -10.91 20.00
N LYS A 275 8.90 -11.33 19.42
CA LYS A 275 9.94 -12.16 20.08
C LYS A 275 11.24 -11.39 20.34
N GLY A 276 11.41 -10.23 19.71
CA GLY A 276 12.64 -9.43 19.69
C GLY A 276 13.42 -9.64 18.39
N GLY A 277 13.93 -8.55 17.84
CA GLY A 277 14.70 -8.53 16.59
C GLY A 277 13.86 -8.45 15.31
N GLU A 278 12.53 -8.38 15.41
CA GLU A 278 11.68 -8.31 14.24
C GLU A 278 11.70 -6.92 13.58
N THR A 279 11.51 -6.97 12.26
CA THR A 279 11.46 -5.81 11.38
C THR A 279 10.26 -5.89 10.46
N PHE A 280 9.76 -4.73 10.05
CA PHE A 280 8.78 -4.60 8.99
C PHE A 280 9.19 -3.42 8.12
N SER A 281 9.35 -3.65 6.82
CA SER A 281 9.68 -2.62 5.83
C SER A 281 8.59 -2.57 4.78
N PHE A 282 8.24 -1.36 4.36
CA PHE A 282 7.42 -1.13 3.19
C PHE A 282 8.21 -0.29 2.17
N THR A 283 8.00 -0.57 0.89
CA THR A 283 8.46 0.24 -0.23
C THR A 283 7.35 0.30 -1.26
N GLY A 284 6.94 1.48 -1.68
CA GLY A 284 5.86 1.65 -2.67
C GLY A 284 5.42 3.10 -2.83
N ASP A 285 4.30 3.29 -3.49
CA ASP A 285 3.54 4.49 -3.81
C ASP A 285 2.03 4.14 -3.80
N ASP A 286 1.09 5.00 -3.61
CA ASP A 286 1.09 6.36 -3.08
C ASP A 286 1.06 6.35 -1.54
N ASP A 287 -0.11 6.57 -0.92
CA ASP A 287 -0.25 6.63 0.53
C ASP A 287 -0.05 5.29 1.22
N LEU A 288 0.71 5.29 2.32
CA LEU A 288 0.77 4.16 3.24
C LEU A 288 0.78 4.58 4.70
N TRP A 289 -0.02 3.88 5.50
CA TRP A 289 0.04 3.91 6.95
C TRP A 289 0.14 2.49 7.50
N VAL A 290 1.06 2.28 8.42
CA VAL A 290 1.13 1.04 9.20
C VAL A 290 0.96 1.38 10.67
N PHE A 291 0.04 0.67 11.32
CA PHE A 291 -0.18 0.77 12.75
C PHE A 291 0.20 -0.55 13.42
N ILE A 292 0.84 -0.45 14.57
CA ILE A 292 1.11 -1.57 15.45
C ILE A 292 0.55 -1.24 16.84
N ASN A 293 -0.22 -2.17 17.40
CA ASN A 293 -0.89 -1.94 18.67
C ASN A 293 -1.71 -0.62 18.66
N LYS A 294 -2.43 -0.39 17.54
CA LYS A 294 -3.23 0.82 17.23
C LYS A 294 -2.43 2.12 17.13
N LYS A 295 -1.10 2.10 17.17
CA LYS A 295 -0.24 3.27 17.09
C LYS A 295 0.47 3.36 15.75
N LEU A 296 0.50 4.54 15.18
CA LEU A 296 1.14 4.83 13.89
C LEU A 296 2.65 4.53 13.97
N ALA A 297 3.06 3.57 13.19
CA ALA A 297 4.43 3.10 13.09
C ALA A 297 5.12 3.63 11.84
N ILE A 298 4.47 3.55 10.67
CA ILE A 298 4.89 4.14 9.40
C ILE A 298 3.87 5.17 8.94
N ASP A 299 4.33 6.33 8.47
CA ASP A 299 3.54 7.40 7.86
C ASP A 299 4.21 7.85 6.55
N LEU A 300 3.72 7.29 5.46
CA LEU A 300 4.05 7.64 4.08
C LEU A 300 2.77 8.07 3.38
N GLY A 301 2.05 9.04 3.96
CA GLY A 301 0.82 9.58 3.38
C GLY A 301 1.08 10.54 2.23
N GLY A 302 0.06 10.78 1.40
CA GLY A 302 0.09 11.66 0.23
C GLY A 302 0.60 10.98 -1.02
N LEU A 303 0.44 11.68 -2.14
CA LEU A 303 0.94 11.21 -3.42
C LEU A 303 2.45 11.42 -3.51
N HIS A 304 3.17 10.35 -3.75
CA HIS A 304 4.64 10.37 -3.83
C HIS A 304 5.18 9.28 -4.76
N ARG A 305 6.41 9.43 -5.19
CA ARG A 305 7.12 8.38 -5.91
C ARG A 305 7.45 7.23 -4.97
N GLU A 306 7.82 6.07 -5.55
CA GLU A 306 8.27 4.93 -4.76
C GLU A 306 9.21 5.39 -3.64
N THR A 307 8.80 5.18 -2.42
CA THR A 307 9.57 5.50 -1.20
C THR A 307 9.45 4.39 -0.18
N SER A 308 10.29 4.40 0.85
CA SER A 308 10.33 3.33 1.84
C SER A 308 10.46 3.83 3.27
N ASP A 309 9.93 3.06 4.21
CA ASP A 309 10.21 3.21 5.65
C ASP A 309 10.27 1.84 6.33
N THR A 310 10.96 1.78 7.47
CA THR A 310 11.23 0.54 8.20
C THR A 310 11.03 0.70 9.70
N ILE A 311 10.25 -0.19 10.26
CA ILE A 311 10.06 -0.36 11.69
C ILE A 311 11.10 -1.39 12.18
N LEU A 312 11.91 -0.99 13.15
CA LEU A 312 12.73 -1.90 13.95
C LEU A 312 12.01 -2.06 15.29
N LEU A 313 11.36 -3.21 15.52
CA LEU A 313 10.42 -3.35 16.64
C LEU A 313 11.08 -3.09 17.99
N ASP A 314 12.32 -3.53 18.19
CA ASP A 314 13.04 -3.30 19.44
C ASP A 314 13.32 -1.82 19.70
N ARG A 315 13.69 -1.07 18.64
CA ARG A 315 13.90 0.39 18.71
C ARG A 315 12.59 1.12 19.01
N ASP A 316 11.53 0.71 18.38
CA ASP A 316 10.24 1.42 18.38
C ASP A 316 9.28 0.91 19.47
N ALA A 317 9.66 -0.14 20.22
CA ALA A 317 8.82 -0.82 21.20
C ALA A 317 8.17 0.13 22.24
N ALA A 318 8.94 1.07 22.77
CA ALA A 318 8.43 2.03 23.76
C ALA A 318 7.37 2.97 23.16
N LYS A 319 7.60 3.48 21.92
CA LYS A 319 6.65 4.31 21.17
C LYS A 319 5.36 3.54 20.88
N LEU A 320 5.47 2.29 20.45
CA LEU A 320 4.37 1.42 20.09
C LEU A 320 3.65 0.82 21.31
N GLY A 321 4.31 0.82 22.48
CA GLY A 321 3.78 0.25 23.71
C GLY A 321 3.76 -1.28 23.68
N ILE A 322 4.72 -1.90 22.98
CA ILE A 322 4.85 -3.34 22.83
C ILE A 322 5.98 -3.90 23.70
N LYS A 323 5.90 -5.19 24.05
CA LYS A 323 6.88 -5.93 24.86
C LYS A 323 7.06 -7.33 24.28
N VAL A 324 8.29 -7.81 24.29
CA VAL A 324 8.65 -9.17 23.90
C VAL A 324 7.77 -10.20 24.65
N GLY A 325 7.39 -11.26 23.96
CA GLY A 325 6.57 -12.36 24.48
C GLY A 325 5.05 -12.18 24.31
N ASN A 326 4.58 -11.08 23.72
CA ASN A 326 3.17 -10.83 23.49
C ASN A 326 2.80 -10.84 22.01
N VAL A 327 1.50 -10.94 21.74
CA VAL A 327 0.90 -10.81 20.40
C VAL A 327 0.31 -9.42 20.27
N TYR A 328 0.51 -8.80 19.09
CA TYR A 328 0.03 -7.46 18.77
C TYR A 328 -0.63 -7.41 17.41
N ASP A 329 -1.59 -6.50 17.25
CA ASP A 329 -2.18 -6.18 15.96
C ASP A 329 -1.18 -5.42 15.09
N LEU A 330 -1.20 -5.74 13.79
CA LEU A 330 -0.59 -4.98 12.72
C LEU A 330 -1.68 -4.68 11.69
N ASP A 331 -1.89 -3.38 11.46
CA ASP A 331 -2.89 -2.88 10.53
C ASP A 331 -2.18 -2.06 9.45
N LEU A 332 -2.38 -2.40 8.18
CA LEU A 332 -1.79 -1.74 7.02
C LEU A 332 -2.88 -1.15 6.15
N PHE A 333 -2.70 0.11 5.78
CA PHE A 333 -3.59 0.86 4.92
C PHE A 333 -2.79 1.54 3.81
N HIS A 334 -3.11 1.21 2.57
CA HIS A 334 -2.48 1.75 1.38
C HIS A 334 -3.55 2.33 0.45
N ALA A 335 -3.22 3.38 -0.28
CA ALA A 335 -4.08 3.93 -1.31
C ALA A 335 -3.26 4.26 -2.56
N GLU A 336 -3.66 3.66 -3.68
CA GLU A 336 -3.23 4.02 -5.02
C GLU A 336 -4.23 5.02 -5.57
N ARG A 337 -3.79 6.25 -5.84
CA ARG A 337 -4.71 7.36 -6.13
C ARG A 337 -4.41 8.14 -7.39
N HIS A 338 -3.28 7.86 -8.03
CA HIS A 338 -2.88 8.60 -9.23
C HIS A 338 -2.06 7.73 -10.18
N THR A 339 -2.26 7.90 -11.49
CA THR A 339 -1.43 7.31 -12.52
C THR A 339 0.00 7.88 -12.39
N ASN A 340 1.07 7.10 -12.75
CA ASN A 340 1.14 5.99 -13.69
C ASN A 340 1.91 4.76 -13.17
N GLU A 341 2.31 4.70 -11.94
CA GLU A 341 3.03 3.58 -11.32
C GLU A 341 2.19 3.00 -10.18
N SER A 342 2.39 1.75 -9.82
CA SER A 342 1.82 1.13 -8.61
C SER A 342 2.81 0.09 -8.11
N ASN A 343 3.60 0.48 -7.13
CA ASN A 343 4.64 -0.31 -6.51
C ASN A 343 4.21 -0.72 -5.09
N PHE A 344 4.26 -1.99 -4.78
CA PHE A 344 3.92 -2.50 -3.46
C PHE A 344 4.90 -3.59 -3.03
N ARG A 345 5.71 -3.31 -2.01
CA ARG A 345 6.64 -4.27 -1.44
C ARG A 345 6.59 -4.27 0.07
N VAL A 346 6.53 -5.46 0.63
CA VAL A 346 6.69 -5.72 2.07
C VAL A 346 7.81 -6.72 2.26
N ASP A 347 8.75 -6.40 3.15
CA ASP A 347 9.77 -7.31 3.67
C ASP A 347 9.64 -7.38 5.19
N THR A 348 9.49 -8.58 5.73
CA THR A 348 9.32 -8.74 7.19
C THR A 348 9.75 -10.11 7.68
N ASN A 349 10.24 -10.19 8.91
CA ASN A 349 10.47 -11.44 9.64
C ASN A 349 9.45 -11.65 10.78
N LEU A 350 8.30 -10.96 10.72
CA LEU A 350 7.22 -11.15 11.67
C LEU A 350 6.62 -12.55 11.59
N ALA A 351 6.41 -13.16 12.74
CA ALA A 351 5.66 -14.41 12.84
C ALA A 351 4.16 -14.11 12.98
N PHE A 352 3.44 -14.10 11.87
CA PHE A 352 2.00 -13.85 11.86
C PHE A 352 1.24 -14.97 12.58
N THR A 353 0.31 -14.58 13.44
CA THR A 353 -0.54 -15.48 14.23
C THR A 353 -2.01 -15.44 13.81
N ASN A 354 -2.39 -14.45 13.01
CA ASN A 354 -3.69 -14.30 12.37
C ASN A 354 -3.49 -14.04 10.87
N CYS A 355 -4.19 -14.80 10.03
CA CYS A 355 -4.00 -14.77 8.56
C CYS A 355 -4.77 -13.66 7.84
N GLY A 356 -5.19 -12.66 8.57
CA GLY A 356 -5.98 -11.54 8.11
C GLY A 356 -7.44 -11.64 8.56
N THR A 357 -7.98 -10.48 8.92
CA THR A 357 -9.38 -10.32 9.32
C THR A 357 -10.01 -9.22 8.49
N ILE A 358 -11.20 -9.46 7.96
CA ILE A 358 -12.00 -8.44 7.29
C ILE A 358 -12.81 -7.70 8.35
N ILE A 359 -12.62 -6.39 8.43
CA ILE A 359 -13.35 -5.51 9.32
C ILE A 359 -14.20 -4.58 8.46
N GLU A 360 -15.44 -4.97 8.23
CA GLU A 360 -16.44 -4.13 7.56
C GLU A 360 -17.49 -3.70 8.59
N GLU A 361 -17.70 -2.40 8.69
CA GLU A 361 -18.80 -1.86 9.48
C GLU A 361 -20.13 -1.94 8.69
N PRO A 362 -21.26 -2.15 9.39
CA PRO A 362 -22.55 -2.00 8.76
C PRO A 362 -22.70 -0.56 8.23
N PRO A 363 -23.37 -0.36 7.08
CA PRO A 363 -23.53 0.97 6.48
C PRO A 363 -24.13 1.93 7.50
N VAL A 364 -23.52 3.10 7.63
CA VAL A 364 -24.03 4.20 8.46
C VAL A 364 -25.40 4.59 7.90
N LYS A 365 -26.44 4.46 8.73
CA LYS A 365 -27.83 4.78 8.36
C LYS A 365 -28.04 6.29 8.27
#